data_a227f7bae6a5073bb416426fe07ea7c8
#
_entry.id   a227f7bae6a5073bb416426fe07ea7c8
#
_cell.length_a   1.000
_cell.length_b   1.000
_cell.length_c   1.000
_cell.angle_alpha   90.00
_cell.angle_beta   90.00
_cell.angle_gamma   90.00
#
_symmetry.space_group_name_H-M   'P 1'
#
loop_
_entity.id
_entity.type
_entity.pdbx_description
1 polymer ?
#
loop_
_entity_poly.entity_id
_entity_poly.type
_entity_poly.pdbx_seq_one_letter_code
_entity_poly.pdbx_strand_id
1 'polypeptide(L)'
;VSVDARTGAIVMFSLPRNLQNAPFVEGSPLWDVYPNGFDCGDECILNALYTDVEEHHADLYPDAEHPGAEAMKDAAGGILGLDVSGYALMDMGGFAQLIDAMGGVDVVSGGYVVHRGVRPDGAWGNIWWEPGTHHFNGDDALAFARSRHWSTDYARIRRQQCMQAAMLEQFSPATVLTRFEGILAAGQQIVTTDLPQSQLGTFADLAERSRGQKMRRLTIGPPDFGDTGTHFTTYPDYDLVHRRVDEMLADESVTAGSEPTGVSATPLLTVLAVVAQETQAPDVDEDDPATWPAPPTRTDGEPFTAEDLMTAEDLGQEDVLNHASSTNGLCIPAP
;
A
#
# COMPACT_ATOMS: atom_id res chain seq x y z
N VAL A 1 8.07 -1.35 4.50
CA VAL A 1 8.10 -0.11 5.30
C VAL A 1 9.51 0.11 5.82
N SER A 2 10.05 1.31 5.65
CA SER A 2 11.31 1.74 6.25
C SER A 2 11.01 2.74 7.38
N VAL A 3 11.69 2.58 8.51
CA VAL A 3 11.52 3.49 9.67
C VAL A 3 12.90 3.92 10.16
N ASP A 4 13.14 5.22 10.19
CA ASP A 4 14.37 5.76 10.79
C ASP A 4 14.36 5.54 12.30
N ALA A 5 15.26 4.70 12.79
CA ALA A 5 15.31 4.31 14.19
C ALA A 5 15.57 5.49 15.15
N ARG A 6 16.14 6.59 14.66
CA ARG A 6 16.47 7.78 15.43
C ARG A 6 15.32 8.77 15.51
N THR A 7 14.65 9.02 14.38
CA THR A 7 13.62 10.05 14.25
C THR A 7 12.20 9.50 14.33
N GLY A 8 12.00 8.24 14.01
CA GLY A 8 10.69 7.61 13.82
C GLY A 8 10.04 7.95 12.47
N ALA A 9 10.76 8.64 11.57
CA ALA A 9 10.24 8.95 10.25
C ALA A 9 9.95 7.67 9.45
N ILE A 10 8.83 7.65 8.70
CA ILE A 10 8.36 6.47 8.00
C ILE A 10 8.33 6.73 6.50
N VAL A 11 8.86 5.76 5.74
CA VAL A 11 8.63 5.65 4.31
C VAL A 11 7.97 4.30 4.00
N MET A 12 6.84 4.34 3.31
CA MET A 12 6.13 3.17 2.83
C MET A 12 6.41 2.96 1.35
N PHE A 13 7.00 1.83 1.00
CA PHE A 13 7.19 1.38 -0.37
C PHE A 13 6.13 0.34 -0.71
N SER A 14 5.29 0.62 -1.70
CA SER A 14 4.26 -0.31 -2.15
C SER A 14 4.69 -1.01 -3.42
N LEU A 15 4.76 -2.33 -3.36
CA LEU A 15 5.11 -3.19 -4.48
C LEU A 15 3.84 -3.77 -5.09
N PRO A 16 3.47 -3.38 -6.32
CA PRO A 16 2.34 -3.99 -7.02
C PRO A 16 2.56 -5.49 -7.24
N ARG A 17 1.52 -6.25 -7.05
CA ARG A 17 1.57 -7.72 -7.18
C ARG A 17 1.99 -8.23 -8.56
N ASN A 18 1.83 -7.40 -9.58
CA ASN A 18 2.07 -7.72 -10.99
C ASN A 18 3.45 -7.27 -11.49
N LEU A 19 4.39 -6.94 -10.60
CA LEU A 19 5.77 -6.70 -11.00
C LEU A 19 6.35 -7.98 -11.60
N GLN A 20 7.03 -7.84 -12.71
CA GLN A 20 7.77 -8.91 -13.41
C GLN A 20 9.27 -8.67 -13.32
N ASN A 21 10.04 -9.72 -13.59
CA ASN A 21 11.50 -9.71 -13.56
C ASN A 21 12.05 -9.12 -12.26
N ALA A 22 11.36 -9.37 -11.13
CA ALA A 22 11.77 -8.86 -9.85
C ALA A 22 13.21 -9.33 -9.54
N PRO A 23 14.16 -8.41 -9.37
CA PRO A 23 15.51 -8.77 -8.95
C PRO A 23 15.50 -9.21 -7.49
N PHE A 24 16.54 -9.93 -7.10
CA PHE A 24 16.76 -10.33 -5.71
C PHE A 24 17.99 -9.61 -5.14
N VAL A 25 18.12 -9.59 -3.83
CA VAL A 25 19.31 -9.10 -3.16
C VAL A 25 20.55 -9.87 -3.62
N GLU A 26 21.72 -9.25 -3.54
CA GLU A 26 22.99 -9.90 -3.83
C GLU A 26 23.20 -11.11 -2.89
N GLY A 27 23.52 -12.26 -3.45
CA GLY A 27 23.75 -13.49 -2.69
C GLY A 27 22.47 -14.28 -2.38
N SER A 28 21.30 -13.86 -2.84
CA SER A 28 20.08 -14.65 -2.73
C SER A 28 20.22 -15.98 -3.47
N PRO A 29 19.80 -17.12 -2.89
CA PRO A 29 19.84 -18.41 -3.56
C PRO A 29 18.88 -18.48 -4.76
N LEU A 30 17.93 -17.58 -4.87
CA LEU A 30 17.00 -17.49 -6.00
C LEU A 30 17.69 -17.18 -7.33
N TRP A 31 18.88 -16.58 -7.32
CA TRP A 31 19.65 -16.36 -8.53
C TRP A 31 20.11 -17.66 -9.22
N ASP A 32 20.21 -18.76 -8.49
CA ASP A 32 20.53 -20.07 -9.07
C ASP A 32 19.36 -20.64 -9.87
N VAL A 33 18.12 -20.29 -9.53
CA VAL A 33 16.90 -20.75 -10.21
C VAL A 33 16.43 -19.73 -11.25
N TYR A 34 16.49 -18.45 -10.91
CA TYR A 34 16.03 -17.33 -11.73
C TYR A 34 17.17 -16.34 -12.04
N PRO A 35 18.09 -16.68 -12.95
CA PRO A 35 19.31 -15.89 -13.18
C PRO A 35 19.05 -14.50 -13.81
N ASN A 36 17.83 -14.25 -14.30
CA ASN A 36 17.42 -12.97 -14.87
C ASN A 36 16.39 -12.21 -13.99
N GLY A 37 16.31 -12.54 -12.71
CA GLY A 37 15.21 -12.13 -11.84
C GLY A 37 14.03 -13.10 -11.94
N PHE A 38 12.97 -12.88 -11.16
CA PHE A 38 11.78 -13.75 -11.16
C PHE A 38 11.05 -13.66 -12.51
N ASP A 39 11.53 -14.42 -13.49
CA ASP A 39 11.07 -14.44 -14.87
C ASP A 39 10.83 -15.87 -15.34
N CYS A 40 9.57 -16.21 -15.60
CA CYS A 40 9.13 -17.43 -16.30
C CYS A 40 7.99 -17.11 -17.29
N GLY A 41 7.95 -15.88 -17.77
CA GLY A 41 6.87 -15.36 -18.61
C GLY A 41 5.74 -14.74 -17.78
N ASP A 42 4.53 -14.69 -18.34
CA ASP A 42 3.39 -13.96 -17.77
C ASP A 42 2.91 -14.49 -16.39
N GLU A 43 3.30 -15.70 -16.04
CA GLU A 43 2.94 -16.32 -14.74
C GLU A 43 3.87 -15.88 -13.61
N CYS A 44 5.12 -15.51 -13.90
CA CYS A 44 6.10 -15.05 -12.93
C CYS A 44 5.92 -13.57 -12.59
N ILE A 45 4.82 -13.26 -11.97
CA ILE A 45 4.58 -11.96 -11.33
C ILE A 45 4.92 -12.05 -9.84
N LEU A 46 5.34 -10.95 -9.21
CA LEU A 46 5.76 -10.92 -7.82
C LEU A 46 4.82 -11.65 -6.86
N ASN A 47 3.50 -11.60 -7.13
CA ASN A 47 2.49 -12.28 -6.32
C ASN A 47 2.62 -13.82 -6.32
N ALA A 48 3.24 -14.40 -7.33
CA ALA A 48 3.40 -15.86 -7.44
C ALA A 48 4.64 -16.37 -6.69
N LEU A 49 5.64 -15.51 -6.44
CA LEU A 49 6.94 -15.89 -5.88
C LEU A 49 6.81 -16.61 -4.53
N TYR A 50 5.94 -16.12 -3.64
CA TYR A 50 5.73 -16.74 -2.34
C TYR A 50 5.32 -18.22 -2.49
N THR A 51 4.26 -18.46 -3.25
CA THR A 51 3.71 -19.81 -3.44
C THR A 51 4.68 -20.69 -4.22
N ASP A 52 5.34 -20.15 -5.22
CA ASP A 52 6.30 -20.88 -6.03
C ASP A 52 7.47 -21.41 -5.17
N VAL A 53 8.02 -20.57 -4.29
CA VAL A 53 9.11 -21.00 -3.41
C VAL A 53 8.62 -21.95 -2.32
N GLU A 54 7.46 -21.72 -1.72
CA GLU A 54 6.89 -22.66 -0.72
C GLU A 54 6.66 -24.06 -1.30
N GLU A 55 6.21 -24.16 -2.55
CA GLU A 55 5.80 -25.41 -3.15
C GLU A 55 6.94 -26.14 -3.91
N HIS A 56 7.87 -25.39 -4.50
CA HIS A 56 8.83 -25.96 -5.44
C HIS A 56 10.31 -25.76 -5.05
N HIS A 57 10.62 -24.76 -4.22
CA HIS A 57 11.98 -24.32 -3.92
C HIS A 57 12.26 -24.07 -2.43
N ALA A 58 11.49 -24.73 -1.55
CA ALA A 58 11.64 -24.57 -0.11
C ALA A 58 13.04 -24.96 0.40
N ASP A 59 13.73 -25.83 -0.32
CA ASP A 59 15.10 -26.26 -0.03
C ASP A 59 16.14 -25.16 -0.17
N LEU A 60 15.83 -24.05 -0.86
CA LEU A 60 16.69 -22.87 -0.93
C LEU A 60 16.81 -22.11 0.40
N TYR A 61 15.84 -22.29 1.29
CA TYR A 61 15.79 -21.63 2.60
C TYR A 61 15.57 -22.66 3.72
N PRO A 62 16.54 -23.60 3.95
CA PRO A 62 16.35 -24.76 4.80
C PRO A 62 16.11 -24.44 6.28
N ASP A 63 16.54 -23.26 6.73
CA ASP A 63 16.39 -22.82 8.13
C ASP A 63 15.13 -21.93 8.33
N ALA A 64 14.38 -21.63 7.27
CA ALA A 64 13.20 -20.78 7.33
C ALA A 64 11.93 -21.58 7.66
N GLU A 65 11.11 -21.07 8.56
CA GLU A 65 9.76 -21.60 8.80
C GLU A 65 8.83 -21.34 7.61
N HIS A 66 9.05 -20.22 6.91
CA HIS A 66 8.31 -19.79 5.72
C HIS A 66 9.27 -19.40 4.59
N PRO A 67 9.76 -20.37 3.79
CA PRO A 67 10.68 -20.11 2.68
C PRO A 67 10.17 -19.07 1.69
N GLY A 68 8.86 -19.07 1.37
CA GLY A 68 8.25 -18.07 0.50
C GLY A 68 8.31 -16.66 1.06
N ALA A 69 8.25 -16.47 2.39
CA ALA A 69 8.40 -15.16 3.00
C ALA A 69 9.84 -14.64 2.91
N GLU A 70 10.84 -15.51 3.08
CA GLU A 70 12.24 -15.17 2.85
C GLU A 70 12.50 -14.79 1.38
N ALA A 71 11.94 -15.54 0.45
CA ALA A 71 12.00 -15.22 -0.98
C ALA A 71 11.38 -13.85 -1.30
N MET A 72 10.25 -13.54 -0.70
CA MET A 72 9.61 -12.23 -0.84
C MET A 72 10.45 -11.11 -0.22
N LYS A 73 11.16 -11.38 0.87
CA LYS A 73 12.10 -10.45 1.51
C LYS A 73 13.29 -10.16 0.59
N ASP A 74 13.86 -11.20 -0.02
CA ASP A 74 14.95 -11.07 -1.00
C ASP A 74 14.52 -10.29 -2.24
N ALA A 75 13.32 -10.56 -2.76
CA ALA A 75 12.77 -9.83 -3.90
C ALA A 75 12.46 -8.36 -3.54
N ALA A 76 11.86 -8.10 -2.39
CA ALA A 76 11.59 -6.73 -1.95
C ALA A 76 12.90 -5.94 -1.77
N GLY A 77 13.92 -6.56 -1.22
CA GLY A 77 15.26 -5.98 -1.10
C GLY A 77 15.89 -5.67 -2.45
N GLY A 78 15.83 -6.61 -3.39
CA GLY A 78 16.35 -6.42 -4.74
C GLY A 78 15.61 -5.33 -5.52
N ILE A 79 14.28 -5.29 -5.45
CA ILE A 79 13.45 -4.26 -6.08
C ILE A 79 13.78 -2.86 -5.53
N LEU A 80 13.97 -2.73 -4.22
CA LEU A 80 14.16 -1.44 -3.56
C LEU A 80 15.63 -1.03 -3.41
N GLY A 81 16.57 -1.95 -3.64
CA GLY A 81 17.99 -1.72 -3.36
C GLY A 81 18.30 -1.61 -1.87
N LEU A 82 17.56 -2.29 -1.01
CA LEU A 82 17.64 -2.19 0.45
C LEU A 82 17.82 -3.55 1.10
N ASP A 83 18.48 -3.57 2.27
CA ASP A 83 18.45 -4.75 3.14
C ASP A 83 17.12 -4.77 3.92
N VAL A 84 16.33 -5.82 3.72
CA VAL A 84 15.08 -6.03 4.44
C VAL A 84 15.34 -6.85 5.70
N SER A 85 15.24 -6.22 6.86
CA SER A 85 15.64 -6.79 8.15
C SER A 85 14.67 -7.86 8.69
N GLY A 86 13.43 -7.90 8.20
CA GLY A 86 12.44 -8.86 8.64
C GLY A 86 11.10 -8.67 7.95
N TYR A 87 10.19 -9.60 8.20
CA TYR A 87 8.84 -9.56 7.65
C TYR A 87 7.77 -9.72 8.73
N ALA A 88 6.59 -9.27 8.40
CA ALA A 88 5.36 -9.60 9.11
C ALA A 88 4.33 -10.03 8.06
N LEU A 89 3.97 -11.30 8.10
CA LEU A 89 2.96 -11.90 7.24
C LEU A 89 1.64 -11.97 8.00
N MET A 90 0.60 -11.40 7.45
CA MET A 90 -0.73 -11.40 8.04
C MET A 90 -1.72 -11.90 6.99
N ASP A 91 -2.55 -12.87 7.36
CA ASP A 91 -3.64 -13.29 6.51
C ASP A 91 -4.83 -12.31 6.63
N MET A 92 -5.81 -12.49 5.76
CA MET A 92 -6.98 -11.62 5.70
C MET A 92 -7.85 -11.71 6.96
N GLY A 93 -7.96 -12.91 7.54
CA GLY A 93 -8.72 -13.12 8.78
C GLY A 93 -8.03 -12.45 9.96
N GLY A 94 -6.72 -12.59 10.06
CA GLY A 94 -5.90 -11.93 11.08
C GLY A 94 -5.98 -10.41 11.02
N PHE A 95 -5.96 -9.85 9.80
CA PHE A 95 -6.16 -8.41 9.63
C PHE A 95 -7.52 -7.95 10.18
N ALA A 96 -8.61 -8.62 9.79
CA ALA A 96 -9.94 -8.28 10.27
C ALA A 96 -10.04 -8.40 11.80
N GLN A 97 -9.53 -9.50 12.38
CA GLN A 97 -9.54 -9.70 13.82
C GLN A 97 -8.72 -8.65 14.58
N LEU A 98 -7.60 -8.20 14.03
CA LEU A 98 -6.81 -7.12 14.63
C LEU A 98 -7.61 -5.82 14.69
N ILE A 99 -8.25 -5.42 13.59
CA ILE A 99 -9.10 -4.23 13.53
C ILE A 99 -10.24 -4.32 14.57
N ASP A 100 -10.96 -5.45 14.61
CA ASP A 100 -12.04 -5.67 15.58
C ASP A 100 -11.55 -5.62 17.02
N ALA A 101 -10.39 -6.23 17.31
CA ALA A 101 -9.79 -6.20 18.62
C ALA A 101 -9.40 -4.78 19.06
N MET A 102 -9.09 -3.92 18.11
CA MET A 102 -8.77 -2.50 18.38
C MET A 102 -10.02 -1.62 18.50
N GLY A 103 -11.18 -2.14 18.12
CA GLY A 103 -12.47 -1.45 18.21
C GLY A 103 -12.89 -0.75 16.91
N GLY A 104 -12.29 -1.14 15.80
CA GLY A 104 -12.53 -0.54 14.48
C GLY A 104 -11.45 0.45 14.07
N VAL A 105 -11.57 1.01 12.89
CA VAL A 105 -10.67 2.02 12.32
C VAL A 105 -11.46 3.09 11.57
N ASP A 106 -11.07 4.35 11.72
CA ASP A 106 -11.72 5.48 11.10
C ASP A 106 -10.92 6.00 9.90
N VAL A 107 -11.60 6.20 8.76
CA VAL A 107 -11.00 6.76 7.53
C VAL A 107 -11.94 7.77 6.89
N VAL A 108 -11.37 8.69 6.12
CA VAL A 108 -12.12 9.59 5.22
C VAL A 108 -11.92 9.11 3.79
N SER A 109 -12.99 8.68 3.12
CA SER A 109 -12.96 8.31 1.70
C SER A 109 -13.33 9.52 0.83
N GLY A 110 -12.52 9.79 -0.21
CA GLY A 110 -12.79 10.85 -1.19
C GLY A 110 -13.68 10.41 -2.36
N GLY A 111 -14.07 9.14 -2.40
CA GLY A 111 -14.87 8.61 -3.50
C GLY A 111 -15.78 7.46 -3.11
N TYR A 112 -16.63 7.06 -4.06
CA TYR A 112 -17.54 5.92 -3.89
C TYR A 112 -16.75 4.61 -4.01
N VAL A 113 -16.87 3.74 -3.01
CA VAL A 113 -16.18 2.45 -2.99
C VAL A 113 -17.20 1.33 -2.88
N VAL A 114 -17.15 0.39 -3.82
CA VAL A 114 -18.06 -0.75 -3.84
C VAL A 114 -17.50 -1.95 -3.09
N HIS A 115 -18.35 -2.67 -2.40
CA HIS A 115 -18.03 -3.98 -1.83
C HIS A 115 -19.23 -4.95 -1.92
N ARG A 116 -18.99 -6.22 -1.64
CA ARG A 116 -20.06 -7.23 -1.63
C ARG A 116 -20.69 -7.32 -0.26
N GLY A 117 -22.02 -7.36 -0.23
CA GLY A 117 -22.76 -7.44 1.00
C GLY A 117 -24.26 -7.68 0.79
N VAL A 118 -25.03 -7.56 1.88
CA VAL A 118 -26.48 -7.65 1.83
C VAL A 118 -27.04 -6.26 1.53
N ARG A 119 -27.75 -6.14 0.41
CA ARG A 119 -28.41 -4.91 -0.03
C ARG A 119 -29.63 -4.60 0.86
N PRO A 120 -30.18 -3.37 0.84
CA PRO A 120 -31.37 -3.01 1.62
C PRO A 120 -32.59 -3.88 1.31
N ASP A 121 -32.69 -4.43 0.11
CA ASP A 121 -33.76 -5.36 -0.32
C ASP A 121 -33.58 -6.80 0.19
N GLY A 122 -32.47 -7.06 0.92
CA GLY A 122 -32.11 -8.39 1.44
C GLY A 122 -31.37 -9.29 0.45
N ALA A 123 -31.15 -8.87 -0.79
CA ALA A 123 -30.39 -9.62 -1.77
C ALA A 123 -28.89 -9.48 -1.51
N TRP A 124 -28.11 -10.53 -1.82
CA TRP A 124 -26.66 -10.45 -1.82
C TRP A 124 -26.18 -9.81 -3.13
N GLY A 125 -25.43 -8.72 -3.02
CA GLY A 125 -24.97 -7.97 -4.19
C GLY A 125 -23.89 -6.95 -3.85
N ASN A 126 -23.69 -5.99 -4.73
CA ASN A 126 -22.84 -4.85 -4.46
C ASN A 126 -23.59 -3.82 -3.62
N ILE A 127 -22.89 -3.29 -2.63
CA ILE A 127 -23.27 -2.13 -1.85
C ILE A 127 -22.15 -1.10 -1.92
N TRP A 128 -22.46 0.17 -1.65
CA TRP A 128 -21.54 1.27 -1.90
C TRP A 128 -21.34 2.09 -0.63
N TRP A 129 -20.07 2.37 -0.32
CA TRP A 129 -19.73 3.45 0.60
C TRP A 129 -19.65 4.76 -0.18
N GLU A 130 -20.32 5.77 0.34
CA GLU A 130 -20.31 7.13 -0.19
C GLU A 130 -19.03 7.86 0.24
N PRO A 131 -18.64 8.96 -0.42
CA PRO A 131 -17.56 9.81 0.10
C PRO A 131 -17.88 10.33 1.51
N GLY A 132 -16.86 10.35 2.38
CA GLY A 132 -17.01 10.82 3.75
C GLY A 132 -16.27 10.00 4.78
N THR A 133 -16.53 10.28 6.05
CA THR A 133 -15.93 9.57 7.17
C THR A 133 -16.65 8.27 7.45
N HIS A 134 -15.89 7.18 7.57
CA HIS A 134 -16.38 5.85 7.86
C HIS A 134 -15.65 5.27 9.07
N HIS A 135 -16.42 4.63 9.95
CA HIS A 135 -15.90 3.75 10.98
C HIS A 135 -16.07 2.31 10.52
N PHE A 136 -14.95 1.64 10.28
CA PHE A 136 -14.95 0.27 9.76
C PHE A 136 -14.63 -0.73 10.87
N ASN A 137 -15.42 -1.78 10.99
CA ASN A 137 -15.05 -3.02 11.66
C ASN A 137 -14.03 -3.80 10.79
N GLY A 138 -13.58 -4.96 11.27
CA GLY A 138 -12.56 -5.75 10.57
C GLY A 138 -12.98 -6.19 9.18
N ASP A 139 -14.21 -6.65 9.02
CA ASP A 139 -14.72 -7.12 7.73
C ASP A 139 -14.88 -5.96 6.73
N ASP A 140 -15.41 -4.81 7.19
CA ASP A 140 -15.57 -3.63 6.35
C ASP A 140 -14.21 -3.04 5.95
N ALA A 141 -13.26 -2.94 6.90
CA ALA A 141 -11.90 -2.50 6.63
C ALA A 141 -11.20 -3.39 5.60
N LEU A 142 -11.35 -4.72 5.73
CA LEU A 142 -10.82 -5.68 4.78
C LEU A 142 -11.48 -5.54 3.41
N ALA A 143 -12.80 -5.37 3.36
CA ALA A 143 -13.54 -5.18 2.12
C ALA A 143 -13.15 -3.88 1.41
N PHE A 144 -13.00 -2.77 2.16
CA PHE A 144 -12.54 -1.48 1.65
C PHE A 144 -11.13 -1.57 1.05
N ALA A 145 -10.20 -2.19 1.78
CA ALA A 145 -8.81 -2.35 1.34
C ALA A 145 -8.66 -3.29 0.13
N ARG A 146 -9.63 -4.19 -0.10
CA ARG A 146 -9.56 -5.20 -1.17
C ARG A 146 -10.42 -4.89 -2.39
N SER A 147 -11.34 -3.95 -2.29
CA SER A 147 -12.27 -3.63 -3.39
C SER A 147 -11.51 -3.33 -4.69
N ARG A 148 -11.92 -3.99 -5.77
CA ARG A 148 -11.38 -3.79 -7.12
C ARG A 148 -12.47 -3.58 -8.16
N HIS A 149 -13.71 -3.79 -7.76
CA HIS A 149 -14.84 -3.62 -8.66
C HIS A 149 -15.01 -2.13 -8.94
N TRP A 150 -15.14 -1.76 -10.19
CA TRP A 150 -15.14 -0.35 -10.64
C TRP A 150 -13.93 0.46 -10.13
N SER A 151 -12.75 -0.20 -9.99
CA SER A 151 -11.56 0.39 -9.40
C SER A 151 -10.29 -0.14 -10.06
N THR A 152 -9.22 0.66 -10.00
CA THR A 152 -7.90 0.24 -10.46
C THR A 152 -7.11 -0.46 -9.35
N ASP A 153 -6.05 -1.19 -9.72
CA ASP A 153 -5.11 -1.75 -8.74
C ASP A 153 -4.42 -0.65 -7.93
N TYR A 154 -4.14 0.50 -8.55
CA TYR A 154 -3.51 1.64 -7.86
C TYR A 154 -4.45 2.29 -6.85
N ALA A 155 -5.72 2.47 -7.15
CA ALA A 155 -6.71 2.94 -6.19
C ALA A 155 -6.83 1.99 -4.99
N ARG A 156 -6.75 0.67 -5.22
CA ARG A 156 -6.68 -0.31 -4.14
C ARG A 156 -5.42 -0.14 -3.28
N ILE A 157 -4.24 0.01 -3.90
CA ILE A 157 -2.97 0.23 -3.17
C ILE A 157 -3.08 1.48 -2.28
N ARG A 158 -3.63 2.58 -2.78
CA ARG A 158 -3.86 3.80 -2.01
C ARG A 158 -4.77 3.56 -0.80
N ARG A 159 -5.89 2.85 -0.98
CA ARG A 159 -6.76 2.47 0.15
C ARG A 159 -6.05 1.60 1.17
N GLN A 160 -5.18 0.68 0.74
CA GLN A 160 -4.35 -0.12 1.65
C GLN A 160 -3.36 0.75 2.43
N GLN A 161 -2.70 1.69 1.76
CA GLN A 161 -1.79 2.65 2.41
C GLN A 161 -2.52 3.53 3.42
N CYS A 162 -3.70 4.03 3.05
CA CYS A 162 -4.57 4.80 3.94
C CYS A 162 -4.97 4.00 5.18
N MET A 163 -5.40 2.75 5.00
CA MET A 163 -5.77 1.86 6.11
C MET A 163 -4.59 1.63 7.07
N GLN A 164 -3.39 1.39 6.53
CA GLN A 164 -2.18 1.22 7.34
C GLN A 164 -1.82 2.51 8.10
N ALA A 165 -1.96 3.67 7.45
CA ALA A 165 -1.74 4.96 8.10
C ALA A 165 -2.75 5.19 9.24
N ALA A 166 -4.03 4.91 9.00
CA ALA A 166 -5.08 5.03 10.01
C ALA A 166 -4.82 4.11 11.21
N MET A 167 -4.41 2.87 10.97
CA MET A 167 -4.02 1.95 12.04
C MET A 167 -2.85 2.49 12.86
N LEU A 168 -1.81 3.04 12.18
CA LEU A 168 -0.64 3.59 12.87
C LEU A 168 -1.01 4.81 13.73
N GLU A 169 -1.89 5.67 13.27
CA GLU A 169 -2.31 6.87 13.99
C GLU A 169 -3.26 6.57 15.14
N GLN A 170 -4.21 5.67 14.93
CA GLN A 170 -5.30 5.42 15.89
C GLN A 170 -4.96 4.32 16.89
N PHE A 171 -4.12 3.35 16.53
CA PHE A 171 -3.78 2.24 17.41
C PHE A 171 -2.54 2.57 18.25
N SER A 172 -2.69 2.63 19.56
CA SER A 172 -1.53 2.79 20.43
C SER A 172 -0.69 1.50 20.44
N PRO A 173 0.65 1.57 20.29
CA PRO A 173 1.49 0.36 20.29
C PRO A 173 1.32 -0.51 21.53
N ALA A 174 1.16 0.11 22.71
CA ALA A 174 0.94 -0.60 23.97
C ALA A 174 -0.41 -1.35 23.96
N THR A 175 -1.47 -0.74 23.41
CA THR A 175 -2.79 -1.37 23.27
C THR A 175 -2.73 -2.52 22.26
N VAL A 176 -2.07 -2.32 21.12
CA VAL A 176 -1.87 -3.39 20.12
C VAL A 176 -1.17 -4.57 20.77
N LEU A 177 -0.05 -4.35 21.45
CA LEU A 177 0.71 -5.42 22.08
C LEU A 177 -0.12 -6.18 23.12
N THR A 178 -0.83 -5.47 24.02
CA THR A 178 -1.67 -6.10 25.05
C THR A 178 -2.82 -6.91 24.44
N ARG A 179 -3.48 -6.37 23.41
CA ARG A 179 -4.57 -7.06 22.69
C ARG A 179 -4.05 -8.25 21.92
N PHE A 180 -2.88 -8.09 21.27
CA PHE A 180 -2.21 -9.15 20.53
C PHE A 180 -1.82 -10.33 21.43
N GLU A 181 -1.28 -10.07 22.63
CA GLU A 181 -1.00 -11.13 23.62
C GLU A 181 -2.27 -11.92 23.99
N GLY A 182 -3.40 -11.23 24.14
CA GLY A 182 -4.70 -11.87 24.42
C GLY A 182 -5.17 -12.77 23.26
N ILE A 183 -4.97 -12.34 22.03
CA ILE A 183 -5.33 -13.10 20.82
C ILE A 183 -4.42 -14.34 20.67
N LEU A 184 -3.12 -14.18 20.87
CA LEU A 184 -2.17 -15.30 20.87
C LEU A 184 -2.46 -16.30 21.99
N ALA A 185 -2.82 -15.83 23.20
CA ALA A 185 -3.19 -16.68 24.31
C ALA A 185 -4.47 -17.49 24.04
N ALA A 186 -5.36 -16.99 23.17
CA ALA A 186 -6.53 -17.72 22.68
C ALA A 186 -6.20 -18.74 21.58
N GLY A 187 -4.92 -18.88 21.20
CA GLY A 187 -4.45 -19.85 20.19
C GLY A 187 -4.68 -19.40 18.74
N GLN A 188 -4.93 -18.12 18.52
CA GLN A 188 -5.08 -17.56 17.17
C GLN A 188 -3.77 -16.92 16.73
N GLN A 189 -3.21 -17.42 15.64
CA GLN A 189 -2.02 -16.85 15.01
C GLN A 189 -2.46 -15.85 13.94
N ILE A 190 -2.40 -14.56 14.27
CA ILE A 190 -2.83 -13.48 13.36
C ILE A 190 -1.68 -13.02 12.47
N VAL A 191 -0.48 -13.00 13.00
CA VAL A 191 0.73 -12.53 12.31
C VAL A 191 1.82 -13.57 12.44
N THR A 192 2.44 -13.90 11.33
CA THR A 192 3.68 -14.67 11.27
C THR A 192 4.84 -13.73 10.98
N THR A 193 5.94 -13.84 11.71
CA THR A 193 7.08 -12.92 11.60
C THR A 193 8.39 -13.62 11.97
N ASP A 194 9.49 -13.24 11.31
CA ASP A 194 10.85 -13.62 11.66
C ASP A 194 11.47 -12.69 12.73
N LEU A 195 10.74 -11.65 13.15
CA LEU A 195 11.23 -10.71 14.15
C LEU A 195 11.33 -11.35 15.53
N PRO A 196 12.52 -11.30 16.19
CA PRO A 196 12.70 -11.90 17.50
C PRO A 196 11.79 -11.25 18.58
N GLN A 197 11.14 -12.06 19.41
CA GLN A 197 10.33 -11.57 20.52
C GLN A 197 11.08 -10.61 21.45
N SER A 198 12.40 -10.78 21.59
CA SER A 198 13.26 -9.88 22.36
C SER A 198 13.31 -8.45 21.82
N GLN A 199 12.94 -8.22 20.57
CA GLN A 199 12.92 -6.91 19.92
C GLN A 199 11.54 -6.23 19.94
N LEU A 200 10.48 -6.90 20.39
CA LEU A 200 9.13 -6.34 20.42
C LEU A 200 9.05 -5.01 21.19
N GLY A 201 9.78 -4.87 22.30
CA GLY A 201 9.86 -3.61 23.03
C GLY A 201 10.47 -2.48 22.20
N THR A 202 11.53 -2.78 21.46
CA THR A 202 12.19 -1.81 20.57
C THR A 202 11.25 -1.37 19.43
N PHE A 203 10.50 -2.31 18.84
CA PHE A 203 9.50 -1.98 17.81
C PHE A 203 8.33 -1.17 18.38
N ALA A 204 7.87 -1.47 19.59
CA ALA A 204 6.84 -0.67 20.25
C ALA A 204 7.31 0.78 20.52
N ASP A 205 8.55 0.95 20.99
CA ASP A 205 9.16 2.28 21.18
C ASP A 205 9.34 3.03 19.86
N LEU A 206 9.69 2.31 18.79
CA LEU A 206 9.84 2.88 17.46
C LEU A 206 8.48 3.32 16.90
N ALA A 207 7.46 2.48 17.02
CA ALA A 207 6.09 2.80 16.61
C ALA A 207 5.53 4.01 17.37
N GLU A 208 5.84 4.16 18.67
CA GLU A 208 5.44 5.34 19.43
C GLU A 208 6.14 6.61 18.95
N ARG A 209 7.43 6.55 18.59
CA ARG A 209 8.14 7.69 17.98
C ARG A 209 7.60 8.06 16.61
N SER A 210 7.07 7.08 15.89
CA SER A 210 6.50 7.26 14.55
C SER A 210 5.11 7.89 14.57
N ARG A 211 4.43 7.88 15.74
CA ARG A 211 3.10 8.49 15.86
C ARG A 211 3.16 9.99 15.60
N GLY A 212 2.23 10.47 14.78
CA GLY A 212 2.18 11.89 14.39
C GLY A 212 3.23 12.31 13.37
N GLN A 213 4.09 11.37 12.92
CA GLN A 213 4.97 11.63 11.78
C GLN A 213 4.18 11.50 10.48
N LYS A 214 4.41 12.43 9.54
CA LYS A 214 3.83 12.30 8.20
C LYS A 214 4.47 11.09 7.50
N MET A 215 3.65 10.10 7.16
CA MET A 215 4.09 8.93 6.40
C MET A 215 4.31 9.33 4.94
N ARG A 216 5.54 9.14 4.44
CA ARG A 216 5.84 9.30 3.02
C ARG A 216 5.61 8.00 2.29
N ARG A 217 5.17 8.07 1.05
CA ARG A 217 4.77 6.90 0.26
C ARG A 217 5.42 6.92 -1.11
N LEU A 218 5.82 5.75 -1.58
CA LEU A 218 6.29 5.53 -2.94
C LEU A 218 5.69 4.22 -3.45
N THR A 219 4.92 4.29 -4.54
CA THR A 219 4.38 3.11 -5.21
C THR A 219 5.25 2.76 -6.41
N ILE A 220 5.78 1.53 -6.45
CA ILE A 220 6.64 1.07 -7.55
C ILE A 220 5.76 0.53 -8.67
N GLY A 221 5.47 1.37 -9.63
CA GLY A 221 4.62 1.01 -10.76
C GLY A 221 4.31 2.20 -11.66
N PRO A 222 3.59 1.99 -12.79
CA PRO A 222 3.20 3.07 -13.69
C PRO A 222 2.40 4.19 -12.99
N PRO A 223 2.49 5.44 -13.48
CA PRO A 223 3.32 5.85 -14.63
C PRO A 223 4.80 6.09 -14.30
N ASP A 224 5.17 6.22 -13.01
CA ASP A 224 6.50 6.66 -12.60
C ASP A 224 7.58 5.60 -12.87
N PHE A 225 7.23 4.32 -12.76
CA PHE A 225 8.14 3.20 -12.92
C PHE A 225 7.55 2.17 -13.90
N GLY A 226 7.78 2.37 -15.19
CA GLY A 226 7.33 1.46 -16.23
C GLY A 226 6.18 2.02 -17.07
N ASP A 227 5.71 1.19 -18.02
CA ASP A 227 4.69 1.57 -18.99
C ASP A 227 3.28 1.19 -18.50
N THR A 228 2.30 2.04 -18.80
CA THR A 228 0.87 1.77 -18.58
C THR A 228 0.26 0.85 -19.63
N GLY A 229 1.07 0.05 -20.33
CA GLY A 229 0.63 -0.82 -21.42
C GLY A 229 -0.61 -1.67 -21.09
N THR A 230 -1.25 -2.20 -22.11
CA THR A 230 -2.52 -2.94 -22.05
C THR A 230 -2.45 -4.27 -21.28
N HIS A 231 -1.27 -4.69 -20.86
CA HIS A 231 -1.04 -5.91 -20.08
C HIS A 231 -0.81 -5.60 -18.61
N PHE A 232 -1.24 -6.51 -17.75
CA PHE A 232 -1.15 -6.42 -16.28
C PHE A 232 0.30 -6.47 -15.74
N THR A 233 1.26 -6.66 -16.60
CA THR A 233 2.66 -6.84 -16.28
C THR A 233 3.39 -5.52 -16.30
N THR A 234 4.22 -5.30 -15.32
CA THR A 234 4.99 -4.07 -15.14
C THR A 234 6.47 -4.42 -15.12
N TYR A 235 7.24 -3.80 -16.00
CA TYR A 235 8.71 -3.91 -16.09
C TYR A 235 9.32 -2.55 -15.68
N PRO A 236 9.45 -2.26 -14.37
CA PRO A 236 10.05 -1.00 -13.97
C PRO A 236 11.56 -0.98 -14.28
N ASP A 237 12.09 0.21 -14.52
CA ASP A 237 13.52 0.45 -14.48
C ASP A 237 13.99 0.40 -13.01
N TYR A 238 14.54 -0.74 -12.59
CA TYR A 238 14.97 -0.94 -11.20
C TYR A 238 16.13 -0.01 -10.78
N ASP A 239 16.96 0.44 -11.70
CA ASP A 239 17.98 1.46 -11.40
C ASP A 239 17.33 2.81 -11.08
N LEU A 240 16.23 3.15 -11.74
CA LEU A 240 15.44 4.33 -11.41
C LEU A 240 14.75 4.15 -10.06
N VAL A 241 14.21 2.96 -9.78
CA VAL A 241 13.58 2.66 -8.47
C VAL A 241 14.59 2.88 -7.35
N HIS A 242 15.81 2.32 -7.45
CA HIS A 242 16.86 2.47 -6.44
C HIS A 242 17.19 3.94 -6.20
N ARG A 243 17.38 4.73 -7.26
CA ARG A 243 17.65 6.19 -7.11
C ARG A 243 16.52 6.92 -6.39
N ARG A 244 15.26 6.59 -6.70
CA ARG A 244 14.11 7.22 -6.04
C ARG A 244 13.95 6.81 -4.58
N VAL A 245 14.25 5.55 -4.27
CA VAL A 245 14.31 5.05 -2.89
C VAL A 245 15.38 5.79 -2.10
N ASP A 246 16.58 5.92 -2.66
CA ASP A 246 17.68 6.66 -2.03
C ASP A 246 17.34 8.14 -1.79
N GLU A 247 16.72 8.81 -2.78
CA GLU A 247 16.24 10.18 -2.64
C GLU A 247 15.21 10.30 -1.49
N MET A 248 14.24 9.38 -1.43
CA MET A 248 13.23 9.35 -0.38
C MET A 248 13.84 9.15 1.01
N LEU A 249 14.87 8.31 1.14
CA LEU A 249 15.54 8.07 2.42
C LEU A 249 16.52 9.18 2.80
N ALA A 250 17.17 9.83 1.81
CA ALA A 250 18.11 10.94 2.06
C ALA A 250 17.42 12.17 2.64
N ASP A 251 16.22 12.50 2.18
CA ASP A 251 15.42 13.63 2.70
C ASP A 251 15.12 13.50 4.21
N GLU A 252 15.09 12.28 4.75
CA GLU A 252 14.95 12.05 6.19
C GLU A 252 16.14 12.53 7.00
N SER A 253 17.34 12.46 6.44
CA SER A 253 18.57 12.87 7.13
C SER A 253 18.70 14.39 7.26
N VAL A 254 18.05 15.17 6.37
CA VAL A 254 18.16 16.62 6.30
C VAL A 254 17.19 17.34 7.28
N THR A 255 16.06 16.75 7.58
CA THR A 255 15.07 17.35 8.50
C THR A 255 15.44 17.24 9.98
N ALA A 256 16.48 16.49 10.32
CA ALA A 256 16.90 16.21 11.71
C ALA A 256 18.07 17.06 12.24
N GLY A 257 18.45 18.15 11.57
CA GLY A 257 19.37 19.14 12.12
C GLY A 257 20.59 19.41 11.24
N SER A 258 20.61 20.59 10.67
CA SER A 258 21.77 21.50 10.63
C SER A 258 21.33 22.82 9.93
N GLU A 259 21.56 23.94 10.58
CA GLU A 259 21.55 25.25 9.92
C GLU A 259 22.55 25.26 8.75
N PRO A 260 22.24 25.90 7.62
CA PRO A 260 23.13 25.92 6.47
C PRO A 260 24.28 26.90 6.70
N THR A 261 25.49 26.41 6.93
CA THR A 261 26.70 27.18 6.66
C THR A 261 26.96 27.11 5.17
N GLY A 262 26.95 28.31 4.56
CA GLY A 262 26.97 28.50 3.12
C GLY A 262 28.11 27.82 2.37
N VAL A 263 27.76 27.24 1.24
CA VAL A 263 28.64 27.06 0.09
C VAL A 263 27.87 27.40 -1.19
N SER A 264 28.50 28.26 -1.97
CA SER A 264 28.06 28.87 -3.22
C SER A 264 27.65 27.84 -4.26
N ALA A 265 26.44 27.89 -4.77
CA ALA A 265 25.99 27.10 -5.90
C ALA A 265 26.26 27.88 -7.21
N THR A 266 27.02 27.26 -8.10
CA THR A 266 27.21 27.71 -9.49
C THR A 266 26.00 27.26 -10.32
N PRO A 267 25.46 28.11 -11.21
CA PRO A 267 24.27 27.76 -11.97
C PRO A 267 24.62 26.86 -13.16
N LEU A 268 23.91 25.74 -13.32
CA LEU A 268 23.98 24.88 -14.49
C LEU A 268 22.73 25.00 -15.35
N LEU A 269 22.99 25.48 -16.55
CA LEU A 269 22.26 25.38 -17.83
C LEU A 269 20.77 24.96 -17.80
N THR A 270 19.97 25.93 -18.16
CA THR A 270 18.63 25.77 -18.69
C THR A 270 18.67 25.17 -20.09
N VAL A 271 18.21 23.94 -20.27
CA VAL A 271 17.82 23.39 -21.57
C VAL A 271 16.31 23.52 -21.68
N LEU A 272 15.87 24.44 -22.56
CA LEU A 272 14.47 24.55 -22.95
C LEU A 272 14.11 23.33 -23.80
N ALA A 273 13.37 22.36 -23.24
CA ALA A 273 12.59 21.43 -24.02
C ALA A 273 11.15 21.96 -24.09
N VAL A 274 10.72 22.35 -25.30
CA VAL A 274 9.32 22.65 -25.59
C VAL A 274 8.58 21.30 -25.56
N VAL A 275 7.95 20.98 -24.44
CA VAL A 275 6.97 19.91 -24.36
C VAL A 275 5.60 20.54 -24.57
N ALA A 276 4.81 19.93 -25.48
CA ALA A 276 3.43 20.30 -25.73
C ALA A 276 2.67 20.36 -24.38
N GLN A 277 1.90 21.45 -24.19
CA GLN A 277 1.02 21.59 -23.04
C GLN A 277 -0.07 20.52 -23.11
N GLU A 278 0.16 19.41 -22.43
CA GLU A 278 -0.94 18.67 -21.85
C GLU A 278 -1.42 19.48 -20.65
N THR A 279 -2.71 19.74 -20.63
CA THR A 279 -3.37 20.38 -19.50
C THR A 279 -3.15 19.51 -18.28
N GLN A 280 -2.21 19.91 -17.45
CA GLN A 280 -1.91 19.30 -16.17
C GLN A 280 -3.19 19.37 -15.32
N ALA A 281 -3.70 18.22 -14.93
CA ALA A 281 -4.70 18.16 -13.87
C ALA A 281 -4.13 18.87 -12.63
N PRO A 282 -4.94 19.58 -11.86
CA PRO A 282 -4.44 20.25 -10.66
C PRO A 282 -3.69 19.25 -9.78
N ASP A 283 -2.55 19.66 -9.25
CA ASP A 283 -1.77 18.87 -8.30
C ASP A 283 -2.68 18.49 -7.12
N VAL A 284 -3.12 17.24 -7.11
CA VAL A 284 -3.91 16.67 -6.00
C VAL A 284 -2.92 16.16 -4.97
N ASP A 285 -2.81 16.83 -3.84
CA ASP A 285 -2.14 16.27 -2.67
C ASP A 285 -3.07 15.20 -2.07
N GLU A 286 -2.73 13.94 -2.26
CA GLU A 286 -3.55 12.81 -1.81
C GLU A 286 -3.72 12.78 -0.29
N ASP A 287 -2.82 13.40 0.44
CA ASP A 287 -2.85 13.50 1.89
C ASP A 287 -3.58 14.78 2.39
N ASP A 288 -4.00 15.68 1.49
CA ASP A 288 -4.77 16.88 1.84
C ASP A 288 -6.16 16.87 1.18
N PRO A 289 -7.22 16.54 1.96
CA PRO A 289 -8.59 16.52 1.45
C PRO A 289 -9.07 17.84 0.83
N ALA A 290 -8.46 18.96 1.19
CA ALA A 290 -8.81 20.26 0.62
C ALA A 290 -8.41 20.38 -0.86
N THR A 291 -7.45 19.57 -1.32
CA THR A 291 -6.99 19.51 -2.71
C THR A 291 -7.73 18.48 -3.55
N TRP A 292 -8.53 17.62 -2.92
CA TRP A 292 -9.23 16.57 -3.63
C TRP A 292 -10.25 17.14 -4.60
N PRO A 293 -10.40 16.55 -5.80
CA PRO A 293 -11.50 16.89 -6.67
C PRO A 293 -12.83 16.60 -5.94
N ALA A 294 -13.81 17.42 -6.20
CA ALA A 294 -15.15 17.15 -5.69
C ALA A 294 -15.59 15.73 -6.13
N PRO A 295 -16.25 14.97 -5.25
CA PRO A 295 -16.81 13.68 -5.63
C PRO A 295 -17.69 13.81 -6.88
N PRO A 296 -17.67 12.81 -7.76
CA PRO A 296 -18.52 12.83 -8.95
C PRO A 296 -20.00 12.99 -8.59
N THR A 297 -20.72 13.75 -9.42
CA THR A 297 -22.14 14.04 -9.23
C THR A 297 -22.95 13.50 -10.40
N ARG A 298 -24.25 13.37 -10.19
CA ARG A 298 -25.23 13.05 -11.22
C ARG A 298 -25.34 14.21 -12.23
N THR A 299 -26.04 13.96 -13.33
CA THR A 299 -26.25 14.96 -14.38
C THR A 299 -27.05 16.20 -13.92
N ASP A 300 -27.79 16.10 -12.81
CA ASP A 300 -28.51 17.20 -12.17
C ASP A 300 -27.63 17.99 -11.19
N GLY A 301 -26.37 17.58 -10.99
CA GLY A 301 -25.40 18.21 -10.09
C GLY A 301 -25.45 17.73 -8.65
N GLU A 302 -26.40 16.84 -8.31
CA GLU A 302 -26.46 16.25 -6.97
C GLU A 302 -25.49 15.07 -6.81
N PRO A 303 -24.98 14.82 -5.59
CA PRO A 303 -24.17 13.64 -5.31
C PRO A 303 -24.94 12.35 -5.63
N PHE A 304 -24.23 11.30 -6.04
CA PHE A 304 -24.81 9.97 -6.11
C PHE A 304 -25.12 9.47 -4.70
N THR A 305 -26.23 8.77 -4.55
CA THR A 305 -26.49 7.95 -3.36
C THR A 305 -26.09 6.51 -3.63
N ALA A 306 -25.88 5.73 -2.57
CA ALA A 306 -25.62 4.29 -2.70
C ALA A 306 -26.76 3.58 -3.46
N GLU A 307 -28.03 4.02 -3.30
CA GLU A 307 -29.19 3.50 -4.02
C GLU A 307 -29.15 3.82 -5.52
N ASP A 308 -28.74 5.04 -5.90
CA ASP A 308 -28.52 5.40 -7.31
C ASP A 308 -27.51 4.47 -7.97
N LEU A 309 -26.39 4.18 -7.29
CA LEU A 309 -25.34 3.34 -7.83
C LEU A 309 -25.74 1.86 -7.90
N MET A 310 -26.47 1.34 -6.93
CA MET A 310 -27.06 -0.01 -7.00
C MET A 310 -28.05 -0.11 -8.17
N THR A 311 -28.88 0.92 -8.38
CA THR A 311 -29.83 0.98 -9.49
C THR A 311 -29.09 1.05 -10.84
N ALA A 312 -28.06 1.87 -10.94
CA ALA A 312 -27.23 1.97 -12.15
C ALA A 312 -26.56 0.62 -12.50
N GLU A 313 -26.15 -0.13 -11.48
CA GLU A 313 -25.57 -1.46 -11.66
C GLU A 313 -26.64 -2.46 -12.19
N ASP A 314 -27.82 -2.49 -11.59
CA ASP A 314 -28.92 -3.36 -12.01
C ASP A 314 -29.38 -3.06 -13.45
N LEU A 315 -29.21 -1.81 -13.90
CA LEU A 315 -29.49 -1.36 -15.27
C LEU A 315 -28.30 -1.50 -16.23
N GLY A 316 -27.13 -1.95 -15.77
CA GLY A 316 -25.93 -2.09 -16.57
C GLY A 316 -25.34 -0.76 -17.06
N GLN A 317 -25.51 0.32 -16.33
CA GLN A 317 -25.02 1.66 -16.67
C GLN A 317 -23.55 1.84 -16.30
N GLU A 318 -22.64 1.15 -17.00
CA GLU A 318 -21.21 1.13 -16.71
C GLU A 318 -20.57 2.52 -16.72
N ASP A 319 -20.96 3.40 -17.62
CA ASP A 319 -20.45 4.78 -17.68
C ASP A 319 -20.71 5.56 -16.40
N VAL A 320 -21.91 5.38 -15.80
CA VAL A 320 -22.28 6.00 -14.52
C VAL A 320 -21.41 5.46 -13.39
N LEU A 321 -21.21 4.15 -13.34
CA LEU A 321 -20.44 3.47 -12.31
C LEU A 321 -18.94 3.82 -12.39
N ASN A 322 -18.38 3.87 -13.61
CA ASN A 322 -17.01 4.29 -13.84
C ASN A 322 -16.80 5.76 -13.45
N HIS A 323 -17.74 6.63 -13.79
CA HIS A 323 -17.71 8.03 -13.39
C HIS A 323 -17.74 8.19 -11.88
N ALA A 324 -18.71 7.59 -11.20
CA ALA A 324 -18.83 7.64 -9.74
C ALA A 324 -17.58 7.13 -9.02
N SER A 325 -16.91 6.13 -9.58
CA SER A 325 -15.75 5.50 -8.98
C SER A 325 -14.41 6.21 -9.29
N SER A 326 -14.41 7.31 -10.03
CA SER A 326 -13.18 7.95 -10.51
C SER A 326 -12.26 8.48 -9.39
N THR A 327 -12.80 8.77 -8.21
CA THR A 327 -12.05 9.24 -7.03
C THR A 327 -11.90 8.19 -5.93
N ASN A 328 -12.20 6.93 -6.19
CA ASN A 328 -12.29 5.87 -5.17
C ASN A 328 -10.94 5.42 -4.56
N GLY A 329 -9.83 5.97 -5.03
CA GLY A 329 -8.49 5.80 -4.45
C GLY A 329 -8.12 6.85 -3.41
N LEU A 330 -8.85 7.97 -3.35
CA LEU A 330 -8.58 9.05 -2.40
C LEU A 330 -9.03 8.64 -1.01
N CYS A 331 -8.11 8.64 -0.05
CA CYS A 331 -8.37 8.22 1.32
C CYS A 331 -7.29 8.74 2.26
N ILE A 332 -7.69 9.21 3.44
CA ILE A 332 -6.79 9.52 4.55
C ILE A 332 -7.32 8.92 5.86
N PRO A 333 -6.47 8.76 6.90
CA PRO A 333 -6.94 8.55 8.26
C PRO A 333 -7.95 9.62 8.67
N ALA A 334 -8.99 9.23 9.40
CA ALA A 334 -9.86 10.24 10.02
C ALA A 334 -9.17 10.86 11.24
N PRO A 335 -9.32 12.16 11.45
CA PRO A 335 -8.69 12.89 12.54
C PRO A 335 -9.17 12.46 13.94
#